data_797eaf3e51e8da78c7ad607689aded24
#
_entry.id   797eaf3e51e8da78c7ad607689aded24
#
_cell.length_a   1.000
_cell.length_b   1.000
_cell.length_c   1.000
_cell.angle_alpha   90.00
_cell.angle_beta   90.00
_cell.angle_gamma   90.00
#
_symmetry.space_group_name_H-M   'P 1'
#
loop_
_entity.id
_entity.type
_entity.pdbx_description
1 polymer ?
#
loop_
_entity_poly.entity_id
_entity_poly.type
_entity_poly.pdbx_seq_one_letter_code
_entity_poly.pdbx_strand_id
1 'polypeptide(L)'
;MRILFLWIATCLTLSAAGHRIASYSPGATQTLVDLGCSAEIVMATRWCPLPKDHPAARDADVFLPDLERLLETKPDLVILPRMANPLWAEKCAKAGLRTLVLNPESRDSVSKDILLIGEATGRADTAKKIAGGFAPQPVTTARNIIVIWDGVMAGPDSYLAEPLAAAGLQSALARGAWVKFDWELLVSAKPDAVLWVQNSGADSLITTSPEKAVEMGRIPGVRDLGCVKNRHVYQVNSGSNWLPGSGLTNSLDGLIGIRNATGQ
;
A
#
# COMPACT_ATOMS: atom_id res chain seq x y z
N MET A 1 -66.77 22.43 13.11
CA MET A 1 -65.54 22.62 13.88
C MET A 1 -64.60 21.48 13.47
N ARG A 2 -63.69 21.70 12.45
CA ARG A 2 -62.76 20.68 11.91
C ARG A 2 -61.44 20.87 12.62
N ILE A 3 -61.03 19.86 13.39
CA ILE A 3 -59.73 19.82 14.08
C ILE A 3 -58.70 19.25 13.07
N LEU A 4 -57.77 20.12 12.67
CA LEU A 4 -56.65 19.78 11.80
C LEU A 4 -55.54 19.17 12.68
N PHE A 5 -55.33 17.86 12.58
CA PHE A 5 -54.16 17.18 13.19
C PHE A 5 -52.92 17.45 12.35
N LEU A 6 -52.07 18.32 12.85
CA LEU A 6 -50.75 18.58 12.30
C LEU A 6 -49.80 17.45 12.74
N TRP A 7 -49.49 16.53 11.82
CA TRP A 7 -48.41 15.54 12.02
C TRP A 7 -47.08 16.22 11.85
N ILE A 8 -46.40 16.50 12.96
CA ILE A 8 -45.00 16.90 12.96
C ILE A 8 -44.17 15.62 12.76
N ALA A 9 -43.74 15.38 11.52
CA ALA A 9 -42.73 14.36 11.22
C ALA A 9 -41.40 14.86 11.78
N THR A 10 -41.05 14.42 12.98
CA THR A 10 -39.70 14.57 13.54
C THR A 10 -38.79 13.70 12.73
N CYS A 11 -38.12 14.28 11.76
CA CYS A 11 -37.02 13.66 11.06
C CYS A 11 -35.87 13.51 12.08
N LEU A 12 -35.80 12.34 12.75
CA LEU A 12 -34.63 11.93 13.49
C LEU A 12 -33.49 11.79 12.45
N THR A 13 -32.69 12.83 12.31
CA THR A 13 -31.36 12.70 11.70
C THR A 13 -30.58 11.77 12.61
N LEU A 14 -30.56 10.48 12.26
CA LEU A 14 -29.62 9.54 12.81
C LEU A 14 -28.25 10.07 12.37
N SER A 15 -27.61 10.85 13.22
CA SER A 15 -26.21 11.19 13.08
C SER A 15 -25.51 9.84 13.13
N ALA A 16 -25.07 9.33 11.97
CA ALA A 16 -24.20 8.20 11.94
C ALA A 16 -22.95 8.62 12.72
N ALA A 17 -22.87 8.21 13.98
CA ALA A 17 -21.64 8.36 14.74
C ALA A 17 -20.55 7.72 13.88
N GLY A 18 -19.58 8.52 13.44
CA GLY A 18 -18.49 8.03 12.61
C GLY A 18 -17.79 6.86 13.32
N HIS A 19 -17.23 5.95 12.53
CA HIS A 19 -16.48 4.82 13.07
C HIS A 19 -15.35 5.28 14.00
N ARG A 20 -14.97 4.43 14.93
CA ARG A 20 -13.79 4.59 15.78
C ARG A 20 -12.79 3.51 15.41
N ILE A 21 -11.80 3.86 14.63
CA ILE A 21 -10.92 2.90 13.94
C ILE A 21 -9.56 2.86 14.60
N ALA A 22 -9.12 1.65 14.99
CA ALA A 22 -7.73 1.39 15.36
C ALA A 22 -7.02 0.72 14.17
N SER A 23 -5.99 1.37 13.64
CA SER A 23 -5.22 0.86 12.49
C SER A 23 -3.81 0.44 12.88
N TYR A 24 -3.51 -0.84 12.69
CA TYR A 24 -2.19 -1.41 12.91
C TYR A 24 -1.36 -1.54 11.62
N SER A 25 -1.80 -0.93 10.53
CA SER A 25 -1.13 -0.99 9.22
C SER A 25 -0.95 0.41 8.64
N PRO A 26 0.29 0.84 8.35
CA PRO A 26 0.53 2.13 7.70
C PRO A 26 -0.15 2.27 6.34
N GLY A 27 -0.17 1.20 5.50
CA GLY A 27 -0.85 1.21 4.21
C GLY A 27 -2.37 1.31 4.34
N ALA A 28 -2.97 0.60 5.32
CA ALA A 28 -4.38 0.74 5.62
C ALA A 28 -4.72 2.13 6.17
N THR A 29 -3.85 2.71 7.00
CA THR A 29 -4.03 4.08 7.50
C THR A 29 -4.03 5.09 6.35
N GLN A 30 -3.12 4.96 5.38
CA GLN A 30 -3.15 5.80 4.18
C GLN A 30 -4.48 5.63 3.44
N THR A 31 -4.93 4.39 3.25
CA THR A 31 -6.23 4.11 2.61
C THR A 31 -7.40 4.76 3.36
N LEU A 32 -7.41 4.69 4.70
CA LEU A 32 -8.43 5.37 5.51
C LEU A 32 -8.42 6.88 5.30
N VAL A 33 -7.24 7.51 5.23
CA VAL A 33 -7.10 8.95 4.95
C VAL A 33 -7.67 9.27 3.56
N ASP A 34 -7.32 8.51 2.54
CA ASP A 34 -7.78 8.74 1.16
C ASP A 34 -9.28 8.45 0.98
N LEU A 35 -9.86 7.61 1.83
CA LEU A 35 -11.30 7.37 1.91
C LEU A 35 -12.06 8.46 2.70
N GLY A 36 -11.35 9.45 3.26
CA GLY A 36 -11.95 10.53 4.06
C GLY A 36 -12.30 10.11 5.50
N CYS A 37 -11.68 9.03 6.01
CA CYS A 37 -11.92 8.51 7.37
C CYS A 37 -10.85 8.97 8.37
N SER A 38 -10.03 9.98 8.07
CA SER A 38 -8.94 10.42 8.95
C SER A 38 -9.43 10.74 10.36
N ALA A 39 -10.53 11.52 10.50
CA ALA A 39 -11.09 11.90 11.80
C ALA A 39 -11.67 10.71 12.59
N GLU A 40 -11.89 9.58 11.95
CA GLU A 40 -12.42 8.36 12.57
C GLU A 40 -11.29 7.50 13.19
N ILE A 41 -10.03 7.81 12.91
CA ILE A 41 -8.89 7.06 13.43
C ILE A 41 -8.62 7.48 14.87
N VAL A 42 -8.76 6.54 15.81
CA VAL A 42 -8.55 6.78 17.25
C VAL A 42 -7.24 6.19 17.77
N MET A 43 -6.68 5.21 17.06
CA MET A 43 -5.39 4.61 17.38
C MET A 43 -4.65 4.19 16.11
N ALA A 44 -3.35 4.38 16.08
CA ALA A 44 -2.49 4.03 14.95
C ALA A 44 -1.09 3.64 15.44
N THR A 45 -0.29 3.02 14.58
CA THR A 45 1.13 2.83 14.87
C THR A 45 1.90 4.14 14.67
N ARG A 46 3.08 4.24 15.27
CA ARG A 46 3.99 5.38 15.04
C ARG A 46 4.43 5.55 13.59
N TRP A 47 4.31 4.51 12.78
CA TRP A 47 4.68 4.48 11.35
C TRP A 47 3.55 4.88 10.41
N CYS A 48 2.32 5.03 10.94
CA CYS A 48 1.17 5.41 10.16
C CYS A 48 1.29 6.86 9.66
N PRO A 49 0.94 7.15 8.38
CA PRO A 49 1.08 8.46 7.76
C PRO A 49 -0.05 9.41 8.19
N LEU A 50 -0.05 9.80 9.44
CA LEU A 50 -0.96 10.80 9.99
C LEU A 50 -0.20 12.08 10.34
N PRO A 51 -0.83 13.27 10.26
CA PRO A 51 -0.25 14.52 10.74
C PRO A 51 0.25 14.43 12.18
N LYS A 52 1.27 15.20 12.54
CA LYS A 52 1.85 15.17 13.91
C LYS A 52 0.86 15.59 14.98
N ASP A 53 -0.06 16.48 14.64
CA ASP A 53 -1.13 17.02 15.49
C ASP A 53 -2.42 16.19 15.46
N HIS A 54 -2.43 15.05 14.75
CA HIS A 54 -3.57 14.17 14.69
C HIS A 54 -3.89 13.59 16.09
N PRO A 55 -5.16 13.60 16.56
CA PRO A 55 -5.52 13.24 17.92
C PRO A 55 -5.44 11.74 18.24
N ALA A 56 -5.26 10.87 17.24
CA ALA A 56 -5.16 9.43 17.46
C ALA A 56 -3.96 9.06 18.33
N ALA A 57 -4.13 8.10 19.23
CA ALA A 57 -3.02 7.47 19.95
C ALA A 57 -2.06 6.81 18.93
N ARG A 58 -0.74 6.99 19.11
CA ARG A 58 0.29 6.57 18.15
C ARG A 58 1.16 5.40 18.66
N ASP A 59 0.67 4.71 19.67
CA ASP A 59 1.37 3.67 20.42
C ASP A 59 0.92 2.25 20.09
N ALA A 60 0.10 2.04 19.06
CA ALA A 60 -0.20 0.72 18.56
C ALA A 60 1.07 0.00 18.09
N ASP A 61 1.28 -1.22 18.54
CA ASP A 61 2.39 -2.09 18.12
C ASP A 61 1.85 -3.41 17.56
N VAL A 62 2.33 -3.76 16.36
CA VAL A 62 1.90 -4.97 15.64
C VAL A 62 2.45 -6.25 16.28
N PHE A 63 3.64 -6.16 16.89
CA PHE A 63 4.36 -7.31 17.45
C PHE A 63 4.11 -7.48 18.95
N LEU A 64 3.91 -6.36 19.66
CA LEU A 64 3.65 -6.29 21.10
C LEU A 64 2.34 -5.54 21.37
N PRO A 65 1.19 -6.08 20.90
CA PRO A 65 -0.08 -5.37 21.01
C PRO A 65 -0.59 -5.41 22.46
N ASP A 66 -1.08 -4.25 22.93
CA ASP A 66 -1.68 -4.04 24.23
C ASP A 66 -3.21 -3.93 24.13
N LEU A 67 -3.93 -4.89 24.72
CA LEU A 67 -5.39 -4.92 24.65
C LEU A 67 -6.03 -3.88 25.56
N GLU A 68 -5.48 -3.60 26.74
CA GLU A 68 -6.02 -2.59 27.65
C GLU A 68 -5.93 -1.23 27.00
N ARG A 69 -4.77 -0.93 26.44
CA ARG A 69 -4.54 0.31 25.71
C ARG A 69 -5.44 0.47 24.49
N LEU A 70 -5.69 -0.61 23.74
CA LEU A 70 -6.65 -0.60 22.64
C LEU A 70 -8.06 -0.30 23.12
N LEU A 71 -8.51 -0.95 24.19
CA LEU A 71 -9.86 -0.77 24.75
C LEU A 71 -10.11 0.62 25.31
N GLU A 72 -9.08 1.30 25.86
CA GLU A 72 -9.16 2.70 26.29
C GLU A 72 -9.57 3.62 25.13
N THR A 73 -9.15 3.33 23.91
CA THR A 73 -9.50 4.12 22.73
C THR A 73 -10.91 3.85 22.22
N LYS A 74 -11.60 2.83 22.78
CA LYS A 74 -12.99 2.43 22.44
C LYS A 74 -13.21 2.30 20.93
N PRO A 75 -12.44 1.50 20.19
CA PRO A 75 -12.64 1.32 18.77
C PRO A 75 -13.87 0.42 18.52
N ASP A 76 -14.54 0.63 17.40
CA ASP A 76 -15.56 -0.28 16.87
C ASP A 76 -15.02 -1.13 15.71
N LEU A 77 -13.89 -0.73 15.12
CA LEU A 77 -13.18 -1.46 14.07
C LEU A 77 -11.68 -1.48 14.34
N VAL A 78 -11.08 -2.66 14.28
CA VAL A 78 -9.63 -2.86 14.39
C VAL A 78 -9.11 -3.44 13.08
N ILE A 79 -8.18 -2.73 12.42
CA ILE A 79 -7.57 -3.17 11.17
C ILE A 79 -6.18 -3.71 11.45
N LEU A 80 -5.96 -4.98 11.13
CA LEU A 80 -4.72 -5.72 11.40
C LEU A 80 -4.08 -6.18 10.08
N PRO A 81 -2.76 -6.04 9.91
CA PRO A 81 -2.07 -6.75 8.83
C PRO A 81 -1.94 -8.24 9.18
N ARG A 82 -1.98 -9.12 8.20
CA ARG A 82 -1.84 -10.59 8.40
C ARG A 82 -0.57 -11.00 9.15
N MET A 83 0.49 -10.21 9.05
CA MET A 83 1.73 -10.43 9.79
C MET A 83 1.59 -10.19 11.29
N ALA A 84 0.51 -9.54 11.75
CA ALA A 84 0.21 -9.42 13.17
C ALA A 84 0.04 -10.81 13.79
N ASN A 85 0.36 -10.93 15.08
CA ASN A 85 0.18 -12.18 15.82
C ASN A 85 -1.25 -12.72 15.62
N PRO A 86 -1.45 -13.94 15.09
CA PRO A 86 -2.79 -14.51 14.85
C PRO A 86 -3.68 -14.52 16.10
N LEU A 87 -3.09 -14.71 17.29
CA LEU A 87 -3.80 -14.65 18.57
C LEU A 87 -4.34 -13.25 18.88
N TRP A 88 -3.83 -12.20 18.22
CA TRP A 88 -4.28 -10.85 18.45
C TRP A 88 -5.68 -10.62 17.88
N ALA A 89 -5.94 -11.08 16.67
CA ALA A 89 -7.27 -11.00 16.07
C ALA A 89 -8.31 -11.79 16.94
N GLU A 90 -7.91 -12.95 17.47
CA GLU A 90 -8.76 -13.74 18.37
C GLU A 90 -9.04 -13.01 19.70
N LYS A 91 -8.02 -12.37 20.30
CA LYS A 91 -8.20 -11.58 21.54
C LYS A 91 -9.14 -10.38 21.30
N CYS A 92 -8.99 -9.66 20.19
CA CYS A 92 -9.89 -8.58 19.81
C CYS A 92 -11.35 -9.09 19.66
N ALA A 93 -11.54 -10.22 18.97
CA ALA A 93 -12.86 -10.81 18.80
C ALA A 93 -13.49 -11.25 20.12
N LYS A 94 -12.72 -11.84 21.06
CA LYS A 94 -13.17 -12.18 22.41
C LYS A 94 -13.55 -10.96 23.24
N ALA A 95 -12.91 -9.82 22.97
CA ALA A 95 -13.25 -8.52 23.58
C ALA A 95 -14.45 -7.83 22.91
N GLY A 96 -15.12 -8.48 21.95
CA GLY A 96 -16.27 -7.94 21.23
C GLY A 96 -15.91 -6.89 20.15
N LEU A 97 -14.63 -6.76 19.79
CA LEU A 97 -14.18 -5.82 18.75
C LEU A 97 -14.33 -6.44 17.36
N ARG A 98 -14.89 -5.68 16.43
CA ARG A 98 -14.89 -6.05 15.01
C ARG A 98 -13.47 -5.94 14.47
N THR A 99 -12.95 -7.01 13.86
CA THR A 99 -11.61 -7.00 13.27
C THR A 99 -11.66 -7.19 11.76
N LEU A 100 -10.80 -6.47 11.05
CA LEU A 100 -10.53 -6.65 9.63
C LEU A 100 -9.05 -7.02 9.48
N VAL A 101 -8.78 -8.25 9.05
CA VAL A 101 -7.42 -8.73 8.81
C VAL A 101 -7.12 -8.61 7.33
N LEU A 102 -6.15 -7.77 6.99
CA LEU A 102 -5.70 -7.53 5.62
C LEU A 102 -4.53 -8.44 5.28
N ASN A 103 -4.42 -8.82 4.00
CA ASN A 103 -3.31 -9.63 3.51
C ASN A 103 -2.49 -8.87 2.45
N PRO A 104 -1.68 -7.89 2.86
CA PRO A 104 -0.98 -7.00 1.93
C PRO A 104 0.17 -7.65 1.15
N GLU A 105 0.46 -8.93 1.37
CA GLU A 105 1.65 -9.59 0.80
C GLU A 105 1.34 -10.46 -0.41
N SER A 106 0.11 -10.48 -0.89
CA SER A 106 -0.27 -11.27 -2.06
C SER A 106 -0.49 -10.41 -3.28
N ARG A 107 -0.33 -11.02 -4.45
CA ARG A 107 -0.74 -10.42 -5.73
C ARG A 107 -2.22 -10.01 -5.66
N ASP A 108 -2.56 -8.89 -6.28
CA ASP A 108 -3.91 -8.31 -6.30
C ASP A 108 -4.47 -8.01 -4.88
N SER A 109 -3.59 -7.87 -3.88
CA SER A 109 -4.01 -7.61 -2.51
C SER A 109 -4.37 -6.16 -2.27
N VAL A 110 -3.75 -5.23 -2.99
CA VAL A 110 -3.91 -3.79 -2.73
C VAL A 110 -5.33 -3.34 -3.04
N SER A 111 -5.83 -3.62 -4.23
CA SER A 111 -7.20 -3.27 -4.62
C SER A 111 -8.24 -3.99 -3.76
N LYS A 112 -8.02 -5.26 -3.42
CA LYS A 112 -8.92 -6.03 -2.54
C LYS A 112 -8.98 -5.43 -1.14
N ASP A 113 -7.83 -5.09 -0.55
CA ASP A 113 -7.76 -4.50 0.79
C ASP A 113 -8.41 -3.11 0.82
N ILE A 114 -8.23 -2.29 -0.23
CA ILE A 114 -8.92 -1.00 -0.38
C ILE A 114 -10.45 -1.19 -0.39
N LEU A 115 -10.95 -2.16 -1.17
CA LEU A 115 -12.39 -2.46 -1.22
C LEU A 115 -12.93 -2.92 0.13
N LEU A 116 -12.21 -3.82 0.82
CA LEU A 116 -12.60 -4.31 2.15
C LEU A 116 -12.65 -3.19 3.19
N ILE A 117 -11.66 -2.27 3.18
CA ILE A 117 -11.66 -1.10 4.07
C ILE A 117 -12.85 -0.19 3.72
N GLY A 118 -13.11 0.04 2.43
CA GLY A 118 -14.24 0.86 1.97
C GLY A 118 -15.59 0.31 2.40
N GLU A 119 -15.80 -0.99 2.30
CA GLU A 119 -17.01 -1.67 2.79
C GLU A 119 -17.13 -1.56 4.31
N ALA A 120 -16.03 -1.82 5.03
CA ALA A 120 -16.02 -1.79 6.49
C ALA A 120 -16.32 -0.40 7.07
N THR A 121 -16.01 0.66 6.32
CA THR A 121 -16.16 2.07 6.75
C THR A 121 -17.32 2.81 6.08
N GLY A 122 -18.11 2.13 5.24
CA GLY A 122 -19.21 2.76 4.50
C GLY A 122 -18.74 3.69 3.36
N ARG A 123 -17.54 3.49 2.85
CA ARG A 123 -16.94 4.29 1.77
C ARG A 123 -16.74 3.48 0.48
N ALA A 124 -17.61 2.49 0.23
CA ALA A 124 -17.48 1.52 -0.87
C ALA A 124 -17.31 2.18 -2.26
N ASP A 125 -18.03 3.26 -2.56
CA ASP A 125 -17.95 3.91 -3.87
C ASP A 125 -16.62 4.65 -4.07
N THR A 126 -16.09 5.29 -3.04
CA THR A 126 -14.77 5.92 -3.08
C THR A 126 -13.68 4.85 -3.19
N ALA A 127 -13.80 3.74 -2.45
CA ALA A 127 -12.88 2.62 -2.52
C ALA A 127 -12.84 1.99 -3.92
N LYS A 128 -13.99 1.82 -4.59
CA LYS A 128 -14.06 1.33 -5.98
C LYS A 128 -13.31 2.25 -6.96
N LYS A 129 -13.43 3.57 -6.79
CA LYS A 129 -12.72 4.54 -7.63
C LYS A 129 -11.20 4.42 -7.45
N ILE A 130 -10.73 4.33 -6.22
CA ILE A 130 -9.31 4.19 -5.91
C ILE A 130 -8.78 2.85 -6.42
N ALA A 131 -9.46 1.75 -6.11
CA ALA A 131 -9.08 0.41 -6.55
C ALA A 131 -9.06 0.27 -8.09
N GLY A 132 -9.96 0.99 -8.78
CA GLY A 132 -9.97 1.05 -10.24
C GLY A 132 -8.69 1.62 -10.86
N GLY A 133 -7.92 2.41 -10.11
CA GLY A 133 -6.61 2.91 -10.54
C GLY A 133 -5.56 1.80 -10.72
N PHE A 134 -5.77 0.61 -10.16
CA PHE A 134 -4.90 -0.55 -10.31
C PHE A 134 -5.32 -1.48 -11.46
N ALA A 135 -6.30 -1.09 -12.28
CA ALA A 135 -6.67 -1.87 -13.45
C ALA A 135 -5.47 -2.00 -14.41
N PRO A 136 -5.10 -3.23 -14.85
CA PRO A 136 -3.98 -3.42 -15.76
C PRO A 136 -4.14 -2.62 -17.04
N GLN A 137 -3.04 -1.97 -17.47
CA GLN A 137 -3.06 -1.25 -18.75
C GLN A 137 -3.11 -2.23 -19.93
N PRO A 138 -3.91 -1.95 -20.96
CA PRO A 138 -3.91 -2.74 -22.20
C PRO A 138 -2.63 -2.44 -22.98
N VAL A 139 -1.57 -3.19 -22.72
CA VAL A 139 -0.30 -3.10 -23.45
C VAL A 139 -0.05 -4.37 -24.26
N THR A 140 0.51 -4.22 -25.47
CA THR A 140 0.86 -5.35 -26.31
C THR A 140 1.96 -6.22 -25.72
N THR A 141 2.89 -5.60 -24.99
CA THR A 141 4.00 -6.29 -24.32
C THR A 141 4.37 -5.54 -23.05
N ALA A 142 4.21 -6.18 -21.90
CA ALA A 142 4.69 -5.64 -20.64
C ALA A 142 6.24 -5.62 -20.62
N ARG A 143 6.81 -4.57 -20.00
CA ARG A 143 8.26 -4.49 -19.80
C ARG A 143 8.66 -5.15 -18.49
N ASN A 144 9.78 -5.87 -18.52
CA ASN A 144 10.31 -6.58 -17.36
C ASN A 144 11.12 -5.63 -16.48
N ILE A 145 10.75 -5.52 -15.22
CA ILE A 145 11.47 -4.68 -14.25
C ILE A 145 11.89 -5.49 -13.03
N ILE A 146 13.02 -5.16 -12.45
CA ILE A 146 13.39 -5.57 -11.09
C ILE A 146 13.23 -4.36 -10.16
N VAL A 147 12.40 -4.51 -9.15
CA VAL A 147 12.30 -3.55 -8.04
C VAL A 147 13.09 -4.10 -6.87
N ILE A 148 14.07 -3.35 -6.39
CA ILE A 148 14.96 -3.73 -5.28
C ILE A 148 14.63 -2.83 -4.10
N TRP A 149 14.28 -3.44 -2.97
CA TRP A 149 13.93 -2.74 -1.75
C TRP A 149 14.53 -3.46 -0.55
N ASP A 150 15.34 -2.76 0.22
CA ASP A 150 15.92 -3.26 1.49
C ASP A 150 16.56 -4.66 1.39
N GLY A 151 17.33 -4.88 0.34
CA GLY A 151 18.05 -6.15 0.13
C GLY A 151 17.20 -7.30 -0.40
N VAL A 152 15.97 -7.04 -0.85
CA VAL A 152 15.11 -8.01 -1.54
C VAL A 152 14.64 -7.49 -2.89
N MET A 153 14.24 -8.38 -3.77
CA MET A 153 13.64 -8.08 -5.06
C MET A 153 12.16 -8.46 -5.04
N ALA A 154 11.32 -7.55 -5.53
CA ALA A 154 9.89 -7.81 -5.66
C ALA A 154 9.61 -8.78 -6.81
N GLY A 155 9.02 -9.91 -6.49
CA GLY A 155 8.60 -10.91 -7.46
C GLY A 155 7.14 -10.77 -7.89
N PRO A 156 6.68 -11.66 -8.79
CA PRO A 156 5.34 -11.60 -9.36
C PRO A 156 4.22 -11.91 -8.37
N ASP A 157 4.54 -12.46 -7.21
CA ASP A 157 3.58 -12.78 -6.15
C ASP A 157 3.54 -11.70 -5.06
N SER A 158 4.35 -10.61 -5.18
CA SER A 158 4.33 -9.47 -4.25
C SER A 158 3.15 -8.54 -4.54
N TYR A 159 2.77 -7.72 -3.56
CA TYR A 159 1.77 -6.67 -3.76
C TYR A 159 2.17 -5.62 -4.82
N LEU A 160 3.48 -5.48 -5.11
CA LEU A 160 3.95 -4.58 -6.16
C LEU A 160 3.60 -5.09 -7.57
N ALA A 161 3.22 -6.35 -7.74
CA ALA A 161 2.77 -6.86 -9.04
C ALA A 161 1.53 -6.13 -9.56
N GLU A 162 0.64 -5.67 -8.67
CA GLU A 162 -0.58 -4.95 -9.03
C GLU A 162 -0.29 -3.56 -9.62
N PRO A 163 0.42 -2.64 -8.94
CA PRO A 163 0.78 -1.35 -9.52
C PRO A 163 1.72 -1.48 -10.73
N LEU A 164 2.59 -2.48 -10.77
CA LEU A 164 3.39 -2.76 -11.97
C LEU A 164 2.50 -3.10 -13.17
N ALA A 165 1.53 -4.00 -13.00
CA ALA A 165 0.60 -4.36 -14.06
C ALA A 165 -0.26 -3.17 -14.50
N ALA A 166 -0.71 -2.33 -13.56
CA ALA A 166 -1.43 -1.09 -13.84
C ALA A 166 -0.60 -0.11 -14.66
N ALA A 167 0.73 -0.14 -14.53
CA ALA A 167 1.65 0.67 -15.33
C ALA A 167 2.10 -0.01 -16.64
N GLY A 168 1.68 -1.24 -16.93
CA GLY A 168 2.15 -2.03 -18.07
C GLY A 168 3.57 -2.59 -17.89
N LEU A 169 3.95 -2.82 -16.64
CA LEU A 169 5.20 -3.46 -16.23
C LEU A 169 4.91 -4.82 -15.60
N GLN A 170 5.94 -5.65 -15.49
CA GLN A 170 5.89 -6.89 -14.72
C GLN A 170 7.24 -7.20 -14.08
N SER A 171 7.23 -8.00 -13.01
CA SER A 171 8.50 -8.45 -12.43
C SER A 171 9.25 -9.33 -13.42
N ALA A 172 10.57 -9.11 -13.55
CA ALA A 172 11.45 -9.97 -14.34
C ALA A 172 11.73 -11.31 -13.65
N LEU A 173 11.37 -11.48 -12.38
CA LEU A 173 11.48 -12.75 -11.67
C LEU A 173 10.35 -13.70 -12.07
N ALA A 174 10.65 -14.99 -12.15
CA ALA A 174 9.67 -16.00 -12.57
C ALA A 174 8.68 -16.39 -11.47
N ARG A 175 9.04 -16.21 -10.17
CA ARG A 175 8.25 -16.63 -9.01
C ARG A 175 8.68 -15.93 -7.72
N GLY A 176 7.84 -16.05 -6.70
CA GLY A 176 8.07 -15.55 -5.34
C GLY A 176 7.50 -14.16 -5.11
N ALA A 177 7.20 -13.82 -3.86
CA ALA A 177 6.75 -12.50 -3.49
C ALA A 177 7.95 -11.57 -3.25
N TRP A 178 8.83 -11.96 -2.33
CA TRP A 178 10.04 -11.23 -1.96
C TRP A 178 11.22 -12.18 -2.00
N VAL A 179 12.16 -11.94 -2.91
CA VAL A 179 13.32 -12.79 -3.15
C VAL A 179 14.57 -12.05 -2.70
N LYS A 180 15.44 -12.72 -1.93
CA LYS A 180 16.69 -12.09 -1.50
C LYS A 180 17.47 -11.58 -2.72
N PHE A 181 17.97 -10.35 -2.62
CA PHE A 181 18.75 -9.74 -3.69
C PHE A 181 20.04 -10.52 -3.95
N ASP A 182 20.28 -10.80 -5.22
CA ASP A 182 21.46 -11.47 -5.72
C ASP A 182 21.81 -10.97 -7.13
N TRP A 183 23.09 -10.69 -7.36
CA TRP A 183 23.56 -10.17 -8.65
C TRP A 183 23.45 -11.20 -9.79
N GLU A 184 23.66 -12.48 -9.51
CA GLU A 184 23.56 -13.55 -10.52
C GLU A 184 22.09 -13.70 -10.96
N LEU A 185 21.18 -13.63 -10.01
CA LEU A 185 19.75 -13.66 -10.29
C LEU A 185 19.31 -12.44 -11.11
N LEU A 186 19.82 -11.25 -10.80
CA LEU A 186 19.57 -10.04 -11.60
C LEU A 186 20.07 -10.22 -13.05
N VAL A 187 21.29 -10.78 -13.22
CA VAL A 187 21.87 -11.05 -14.55
C VAL A 187 21.03 -12.06 -15.32
N SER A 188 20.58 -13.13 -14.68
CA SER A 188 19.76 -14.16 -15.31
C SER A 188 18.36 -13.67 -15.70
N ALA A 189 17.78 -12.77 -14.92
CA ALA A 189 16.46 -12.18 -15.14
C ALA A 189 16.42 -11.23 -16.34
N LYS A 190 17.57 -10.62 -16.72
CA LYS A 190 17.71 -9.68 -17.86
C LYS A 190 16.60 -8.64 -17.92
N PRO A 191 16.42 -7.81 -16.88
CA PRO A 191 15.35 -6.82 -16.85
C PRO A 191 15.56 -5.70 -17.89
N ASP A 192 14.47 -5.12 -18.36
CA ASP A 192 14.47 -3.89 -19.18
C ASP A 192 14.81 -2.67 -18.35
N ALA A 193 14.48 -2.68 -17.05
CA ALA A 193 14.79 -1.62 -16.09
C ALA A 193 15.05 -2.18 -14.69
N VAL A 194 15.78 -1.40 -13.87
CA VAL A 194 15.96 -1.63 -12.43
C VAL A 194 15.50 -0.39 -11.67
N LEU A 195 14.69 -0.59 -10.62
CA LEU A 195 14.24 0.45 -9.71
C LEU A 195 14.71 0.15 -8.28
N TRP A 196 15.50 1.05 -7.71
CA TRP A 196 15.93 1.00 -6.32
C TRP A 196 14.98 1.81 -5.45
N VAL A 197 14.34 1.15 -4.49
CA VAL A 197 13.50 1.79 -3.48
C VAL A 197 14.34 1.99 -2.21
N GLN A 198 14.46 3.23 -1.75
CA GLN A 198 15.26 3.60 -0.57
C GLN A 198 14.35 4.00 0.58
N ASN A 199 14.66 3.51 1.79
CA ASN A 199 13.94 3.85 3.02
C ASN A 199 14.43 5.20 3.57
N SER A 200 13.98 6.30 2.98
CA SER A 200 14.41 7.65 3.39
C SER A 200 13.36 8.47 4.15
N GLY A 201 12.19 7.90 4.41
CA GLY A 201 11.13 8.53 5.21
C GLY A 201 10.30 9.62 4.52
N ALA A 202 10.71 10.13 3.37
CA ALA A 202 9.94 11.09 2.57
C ALA A 202 9.66 10.53 1.19
N ASP A 203 8.42 10.61 0.74
CA ASP A 203 8.05 10.24 -0.63
C ASP A 203 8.79 11.12 -1.64
N SER A 204 9.30 10.52 -2.70
CA SER A 204 9.90 11.23 -3.81
C SER A 204 9.39 10.70 -5.15
N LEU A 205 9.61 11.51 -6.19
CA LEU A 205 9.35 11.05 -7.56
C LEU A 205 10.40 10.01 -7.95
N ILE A 206 10.00 9.07 -8.80
CA ILE A 206 10.94 8.16 -9.46
C ILE A 206 11.84 8.98 -10.39
N THR A 207 13.13 8.85 -10.22
CA THR A 207 14.15 9.53 -11.03
C THR A 207 15.18 8.54 -11.56
N THR A 208 15.87 8.88 -12.64
CA THR A 208 17.04 8.13 -13.08
C THR A 208 18.13 8.18 -12.01
N SER A 209 18.88 7.10 -11.84
CA SER A 209 20.01 7.01 -10.90
C SER A 209 21.32 6.77 -11.64
N PRO A 210 22.01 7.82 -12.11
CA PRO A 210 23.31 7.68 -12.75
C PRO A 210 24.35 7.02 -11.85
N GLU A 211 24.31 7.32 -10.54
CA GLU A 211 25.24 6.76 -9.55
C GLU A 211 25.09 5.25 -9.44
N LYS A 212 23.86 4.74 -9.31
CA LYS A 212 23.57 3.30 -9.29
C LYS A 212 23.91 2.64 -10.61
N ALA A 213 23.68 3.28 -11.73
CA ALA A 213 24.07 2.77 -13.05
C ALA A 213 25.59 2.61 -13.16
N VAL A 214 26.37 3.57 -12.64
CA VAL A 214 27.85 3.47 -12.58
C VAL A 214 28.30 2.37 -11.63
N GLU A 215 27.69 2.25 -10.46
CA GLU A 215 27.97 1.17 -9.50
C GLU A 215 27.74 -0.19 -10.14
N MET A 216 26.58 -0.42 -10.75
CA MET A 216 26.23 -1.64 -11.47
C MET A 216 27.16 -1.92 -12.64
N GLY A 217 27.61 -0.90 -13.35
CA GLY A 217 28.54 -0.99 -14.48
C GLY A 217 29.95 -1.48 -14.08
N ARG A 218 30.32 -1.48 -12.80
CA ARG A 218 31.60 -2.03 -12.29
C ARG A 218 31.53 -3.52 -12.03
N ILE A 219 30.34 -4.13 -12.00
CA ILE A 219 30.13 -5.53 -11.63
C ILE A 219 30.19 -6.40 -12.90
N PRO A 220 31.09 -7.39 -12.98
CA PRO A 220 31.15 -8.31 -14.13
C PRO A 220 29.79 -9.01 -14.36
N GLY A 221 29.38 -9.10 -15.61
CA GLY A 221 28.06 -9.64 -16.00
C GLY A 221 26.93 -8.62 -15.90
N VAL A 222 26.84 -7.86 -14.80
CA VAL A 222 25.80 -6.82 -14.62
C VAL A 222 26.00 -5.66 -15.60
N ARG A 223 27.24 -5.22 -15.83
CA ARG A 223 27.58 -4.18 -16.80
C ARG A 223 27.09 -4.48 -18.23
N ASP A 224 26.85 -5.76 -18.53
CA ASP A 224 26.45 -6.19 -19.88
C ASP A 224 24.94 -6.21 -20.07
N LEU A 225 24.18 -6.03 -19.00
CA LEU A 225 22.73 -5.89 -19.06
C LEU A 225 22.28 -4.67 -19.88
N GLY A 226 21.24 -4.87 -20.68
CA GLY A 226 20.65 -3.80 -21.49
C GLY A 226 20.21 -2.60 -20.65
N CYS A 227 19.58 -2.83 -19.51
CA CYS A 227 19.15 -1.78 -18.60
C CYS A 227 20.31 -0.91 -18.07
N VAL A 228 21.49 -1.48 -17.86
CA VAL A 228 22.70 -0.74 -17.43
C VAL A 228 23.29 0.06 -18.58
N LYS A 229 23.46 -0.57 -19.75
CA LYS A 229 23.99 0.09 -20.96
C LYS A 229 23.12 1.27 -21.41
N ASN A 230 21.81 1.09 -21.34
CA ASN A 230 20.83 2.11 -21.74
C ASN A 230 20.46 3.08 -20.60
N ARG A 231 21.10 2.94 -19.42
CA ARG A 231 20.83 3.76 -18.22
C ARG A 231 19.37 3.71 -17.73
N HIS A 232 18.67 2.62 -17.95
CA HIS A 232 17.35 2.37 -17.38
C HIS A 232 17.46 1.88 -15.93
N VAL A 233 18.18 2.65 -15.14
CA VAL A 233 18.38 2.45 -13.70
C VAL A 233 17.78 3.64 -12.97
N TYR A 234 16.82 3.36 -12.12
CA TYR A 234 15.99 4.36 -11.44
C TYR A 234 16.11 4.22 -9.93
N GLN A 235 15.73 5.26 -9.22
CA GLN A 235 15.59 5.28 -7.77
C GLN A 235 14.38 6.08 -7.33
N VAL A 236 13.89 5.74 -6.14
CA VAL A 236 12.81 6.44 -5.45
C VAL A 236 13.04 6.36 -3.95
N ASN A 237 12.71 7.43 -3.24
CA ASN A 237 12.61 7.36 -1.79
C ASN A 237 11.21 6.90 -1.42
N SER A 238 11.11 5.81 -0.63
CA SER A 238 9.84 5.29 -0.20
C SER A 238 9.33 6.03 1.02
N GLY A 239 8.11 6.53 0.92
CA GLY A 239 7.30 6.91 2.05
C GLY A 239 6.01 6.09 2.03
N SER A 240 4.87 6.70 2.34
CA SER A 240 3.56 6.04 2.32
C SER A 240 3.14 5.55 0.94
N ASN A 241 3.68 6.16 -0.14
CA ASN A 241 3.35 5.82 -1.53
C ASN A 241 3.88 4.46 -2.00
N TRP A 242 4.72 3.80 -1.21
CA TRP A 242 5.25 2.46 -1.52
C TRP A 242 4.75 1.38 -0.56
N LEU A 243 3.93 1.75 0.43
CA LEU A 243 3.28 0.80 1.34
C LEU A 243 2.03 0.19 0.67
N PRO A 244 1.67 -1.06 1.00
CA PRO A 244 0.51 -1.71 0.42
C PRO A 244 -0.79 -1.02 0.85
N GLY A 245 -1.34 -0.20 -0.03
CA GLY A 245 -2.53 0.61 0.19
C GLY A 245 -2.76 1.59 -0.96
N SER A 246 -3.72 2.50 -0.79
CA SER A 246 -4.09 3.50 -1.79
C SER A 246 -2.93 4.42 -2.22
N GLY A 247 -1.97 4.66 -1.33
CA GLY A 247 -0.79 5.48 -1.63
C GLY A 247 0.00 5.02 -2.85
N LEU A 248 -0.04 3.73 -3.19
CA LEU A 248 0.61 3.18 -4.39
C LEU A 248 0.09 3.79 -5.71
N THR A 249 -1.13 4.35 -5.74
CA THR A 249 -1.63 5.07 -6.93
C THR A 249 -0.75 6.24 -7.31
N ASN A 250 -0.11 6.89 -6.33
CA ASN A 250 0.79 8.02 -6.56
C ASN A 250 2.11 7.62 -7.24
N SER A 251 2.46 6.34 -7.23
CA SER A 251 3.66 5.82 -7.92
C SER A 251 3.41 5.49 -9.39
N LEU A 252 2.15 5.41 -9.84
CA LEU A 252 1.80 4.92 -11.18
C LEU A 252 2.38 5.77 -12.31
N ASP A 253 2.31 7.10 -12.23
CA ASP A 253 2.86 7.98 -13.26
C ASP A 253 4.36 7.78 -13.46
N GLY A 254 5.11 7.61 -12.37
CA GLY A 254 6.53 7.31 -12.42
C GLY A 254 6.82 5.93 -13.02
N LEU A 255 6.03 4.92 -12.68
CA LEU A 255 6.14 3.58 -13.26
C LEU A 255 5.80 3.57 -14.76
N ILE A 256 4.78 4.31 -15.18
CA ILE A 256 4.43 4.53 -16.59
C ILE A 256 5.59 5.22 -17.32
N GLY A 257 6.25 6.18 -16.67
CA GLY A 257 7.46 6.83 -17.18
C GLY A 257 8.59 5.84 -17.48
N ILE A 258 8.85 4.88 -16.57
CA ILE A 258 9.83 3.80 -16.79
C ILE A 258 9.45 2.96 -18.02
N ARG A 259 8.18 2.51 -18.10
CA ARG A 259 7.70 1.72 -19.25
C ARG A 259 7.94 2.45 -20.57
N ASN A 260 7.61 3.74 -20.65
CA ASN A 260 7.74 4.51 -21.87
C ASN A 260 9.21 4.69 -22.27
N ALA A 261 10.11 4.91 -21.31
CA ALA A 261 11.54 5.04 -21.55
C ALA A 261 12.18 3.72 -22.04
N THR A 262 11.72 2.57 -21.55
CA THR A 262 12.23 1.24 -21.93
C THR A 262 11.63 0.72 -23.24
N GLY A 263 10.61 1.36 -23.77
CA GLY A 263 9.92 0.99 -25.01
C GLY A 263 10.49 1.65 -26.27
N GLN A 264 11.43 2.57 -26.11
CA GLN A 264 12.14 3.24 -27.20
C GLN A 264 13.44 2.46 -27.51
#